data_795f2f8d914c59811371fe6375dd2ff3
#
_entry.id   795f2f8d914c59811371fe6375dd2ff3
#
_cell.length_a   1.000
_cell.length_b   1.000
_cell.length_c   1.000
_cell.angle_alpha   90.00
_cell.angle_beta   90.00
_cell.angle_gamma   90.00
#
_symmetry.space_group_name_H-M   'P 1'
#
loop_
_entity.id
_entity.type
_entity.pdbx_description
1 polymer ?
#
loop_
_entity_poly.entity_id
_entity_poly.type
_entity_poly.pdbx_seq_one_letter_code
_entity_poly.pdbx_strand_id
1 'polypeptide(L)'
;IHPERIGPDGTLIRDWRGEAGVIVANHQSSLDIIMILATFPKVKFMVADWVLKSPLFGVISRFLGYYGRSEGYEKSLERLKKDVEEGWSLAIFPEGTRSLDGRIRRFHKGAFYLASNSGVPVIPVVFYGNWRIAPKNHGFNMFEGVSVTHVMSPVISEGIEYHELASRVTSIVKTEYAALCREYDSPVNPYFRKALVSSYIYKGPVTEWYVKVKTRMERDYSFFHEVLPREGVITDLGCGMGQADFMLSMYCPERQIIGIDYDAEKIAIAQNSWLLKTLPNLTFRCGDASSCELQESDAFVLSDMLHYMDEDTQAALIRRCAEKLKPGGIVLVRDSDSENAEGQKVTALSEVFSTKIMAFNRTAGELHFISRSGMAAVASSAGLEMTVRANDDVTSNTFYILRKK
;
A
#
# COMPACT_ATOMS: atom_id res chain seq x y z
N ILE A 1 14.35 9.10 -7.06
CA ILE A 1 13.00 9.65 -6.88
C ILE A 1 12.68 10.40 -8.14
N HIS A 2 11.66 9.98 -8.88
CA HIS A 2 11.10 10.73 -10.00
C HIS A 2 9.73 11.24 -9.54
N PRO A 3 9.66 12.47 -8.99
CA PRO A 3 8.40 13.02 -8.52
C PRO A 3 7.53 13.37 -9.72
N GLU A 4 6.36 12.78 -9.79
CA GLU A 4 5.34 13.12 -10.76
C GLU A 4 4.49 14.29 -10.21
N ARG A 5 4.26 15.30 -11.05
CA ARG A 5 3.39 16.44 -10.75
C ARG A 5 2.29 16.49 -11.79
N ILE A 6 1.07 16.22 -11.37
CA ILE A 6 -0.09 16.06 -12.23
C ILE A 6 -1.02 17.25 -12.03
N GLY A 7 -1.44 17.86 -13.12
CA GLY A 7 -2.39 18.98 -13.13
C GLY A 7 -3.86 18.54 -13.09
N PRO A 8 -4.80 19.49 -13.05
CA PRO A 8 -6.24 19.22 -12.97
C PRO A 8 -6.80 18.44 -14.16
N ASP A 9 -6.12 18.50 -15.29
CA ASP A 9 -6.47 17.80 -16.54
C ASP A 9 -5.79 16.43 -16.69
N GLY A 10 -5.05 15.99 -15.65
CA GLY A 10 -4.32 14.73 -15.66
C GLY A 10 -2.97 14.78 -16.37
N THR A 11 -2.55 15.93 -16.90
CA THR A 11 -1.25 16.09 -17.56
C THR A 11 -0.13 16.39 -16.57
N LEU A 12 1.11 16.03 -16.94
CA LEU A 12 2.29 16.38 -16.15
C LEU A 12 2.55 17.88 -16.23
N ILE A 13 2.72 18.52 -15.06
CA ILE A 13 3.00 19.95 -14.96
C ILE A 13 4.42 20.20 -14.42
N ARG A 14 5.06 21.26 -14.93
CA ARG A 14 6.30 21.78 -14.36
C ARG A 14 6.02 22.84 -13.31
N ASP A 15 5.15 23.81 -13.66
CA ASP A 15 4.77 24.92 -12.82
C ASP A 15 3.27 25.12 -12.88
N TRP A 16 2.66 25.49 -11.75
CA TRP A 16 1.27 25.92 -11.69
C TRP A 16 1.13 27.31 -12.33
N ARG A 17 0.29 27.42 -13.35
CA ARG A 17 -0.01 28.67 -14.07
C ARG A 17 -1.46 29.11 -13.92
N GLY A 18 -2.21 28.46 -13.04
CA GLY A 18 -3.58 28.86 -12.72
C GLY A 18 -3.65 30.00 -11.73
N GLU A 19 -4.85 30.30 -11.30
CA GLU A 19 -5.14 31.38 -10.34
C GLU A 19 -4.40 31.16 -9.01
N ALA A 20 -4.04 32.28 -8.36
CA ALA A 20 -3.54 32.28 -6.99
C ALA A 20 -4.69 32.05 -6.00
N GLY A 21 -4.40 31.43 -4.86
CA GLY A 21 -5.42 31.14 -3.86
C GLY A 21 -4.85 30.48 -2.61
N VAL A 22 -5.72 29.85 -1.83
CA VAL A 22 -5.32 29.06 -0.66
C VAL A 22 -5.06 27.62 -1.09
N ILE A 23 -3.79 27.21 -1.07
CA ILE A 23 -3.38 25.81 -1.31
C ILE A 23 -3.65 25.01 -0.04
N VAL A 24 -4.48 23.97 -0.16
CA VAL A 24 -4.79 23.04 0.93
C VAL A 24 -4.29 21.66 0.57
N ALA A 25 -3.36 21.14 1.35
CA ALA A 25 -2.72 19.84 1.07
C ALA A 25 -2.70 18.91 2.29
N ASN A 26 -2.75 17.59 2.07
CA ASN A 26 -2.41 16.62 3.10
C ASN A 26 -0.91 16.73 3.43
N HIS A 27 -0.54 16.39 4.69
CA HIS A 27 0.83 16.56 5.17
C HIS A 27 1.47 15.23 5.54
N GLN A 28 2.31 14.73 4.67
CA GLN A 28 2.98 13.43 4.82
C GLN A 28 4.43 13.57 5.30
N SER A 29 5.15 14.57 4.78
CA SER A 29 6.60 14.65 4.92
C SER A 29 7.10 16.10 4.86
N SER A 30 8.37 16.31 5.20
CA SER A 30 9.06 17.57 4.87
C SER A 30 9.26 17.76 3.36
N LEU A 31 9.20 16.69 2.57
CA LEU A 31 9.22 16.78 1.11
C LEU A 31 8.01 17.53 0.53
N ASP A 32 6.87 17.53 1.22
CA ASP A 32 5.65 18.21 0.75
C ASP A 32 5.90 19.71 0.53
N ILE A 33 6.69 20.34 1.41
CA ILE A 33 7.06 21.75 1.29
C ILE A 33 7.89 21.97 0.02
N ILE A 34 8.87 21.09 -0.23
CA ILE A 34 9.73 21.16 -1.43
C ILE A 34 8.90 20.96 -2.69
N MET A 35 7.93 20.03 -2.66
CA MET A 35 7.05 19.76 -3.81
C MET A 35 6.14 20.96 -4.10
N ILE A 36 5.59 21.62 -3.07
CA ILE A 36 4.81 22.86 -3.25
C ILE A 36 5.70 23.94 -3.86
N LEU A 37 6.89 24.19 -3.31
CA LEU A 37 7.84 25.19 -3.83
C LEU A 37 8.24 24.90 -5.29
N ALA A 38 8.38 23.63 -5.65
CA ALA A 38 8.71 23.23 -7.01
C ALA A 38 7.53 23.29 -7.99
N THR A 39 6.30 23.39 -7.48
CA THR A 39 5.08 23.38 -8.30
C THR A 39 4.49 24.79 -8.44
N PHE A 40 4.57 25.60 -7.38
CA PHE A 40 3.96 26.94 -7.33
C PHE A 40 5.05 28.01 -7.28
N PRO A 41 5.23 28.80 -8.34
CA PRO A 41 6.32 29.80 -8.42
C PRO A 41 6.25 30.89 -7.35
N LYS A 42 5.02 31.29 -6.98
CA LYS A 42 4.75 32.32 -5.96
C LYS A 42 3.92 31.70 -4.84
N VAL A 43 4.58 31.21 -3.78
CA VAL A 43 3.90 30.59 -2.64
C VAL A 43 4.48 31.07 -1.31
N LYS A 44 3.59 31.38 -0.36
CA LYS A 44 3.89 31.62 1.04
C LYS A 44 3.28 30.49 1.87
N PHE A 45 3.85 30.20 3.02
CA PHE A 45 3.35 29.13 3.90
C PHE A 45 2.78 29.70 5.20
N MET A 46 1.72 29.08 5.69
CA MET A 46 1.32 29.24 7.08
C MET A 46 2.15 28.26 7.94
N VAL A 47 2.97 28.82 8.83
CA VAL A 47 3.91 28.05 9.64
C VAL A 47 3.59 28.17 11.14
N ALA A 48 4.03 27.16 11.91
CA ALA A 48 3.95 27.25 13.36
C ALA A 48 4.91 28.31 13.92
N ASP A 49 4.53 28.97 15.01
CA ASP A 49 5.27 30.11 15.56
C ASP A 49 6.72 29.78 15.95
N TRP A 50 7.00 28.54 16.37
CA TRP A 50 8.36 28.10 16.63
C TRP A 50 9.28 28.15 15.39
N VAL A 51 8.71 27.96 14.20
CA VAL A 51 9.46 28.08 12.93
C VAL A 51 9.93 29.50 12.70
N LEU A 52 9.04 30.48 12.93
CA LEU A 52 9.37 31.91 12.85
C LEU A 52 10.40 32.36 13.89
N LYS A 53 10.46 31.68 15.04
CA LYS A 53 11.41 31.93 16.12
C LYS A 53 12.74 31.15 15.95
N SER A 54 12.80 30.22 15.01
CA SER A 54 14.00 29.42 14.74
C SER A 54 15.14 30.29 14.22
N PRO A 55 16.40 30.12 14.67
CA PRO A 55 17.53 30.93 14.22
C PRO A 55 17.77 30.86 12.71
N LEU A 56 17.61 29.67 12.11
CA LEU A 56 17.85 29.45 10.68
C LEU A 56 16.58 29.67 9.87
N PHE A 57 15.51 28.92 10.18
CA PHE A 57 14.28 28.95 9.39
C PHE A 57 13.47 30.23 9.63
N GLY A 58 13.57 30.84 10.81
CA GLY A 58 12.83 32.07 11.13
C GLY A 58 13.29 33.28 10.34
N VAL A 59 14.59 33.39 10.03
CA VAL A 59 15.10 34.47 9.18
C VAL A 59 14.54 34.35 7.77
N ILE A 60 14.63 33.14 7.19
CA ILE A 60 14.12 32.85 5.85
C ILE A 60 12.60 33.05 5.78
N SER A 61 11.87 32.51 6.75
CA SER A 61 10.40 32.61 6.79
C SER A 61 9.90 34.06 6.90
N ARG A 62 10.57 34.88 7.67
CA ARG A 62 10.26 36.32 7.79
C ARG A 62 10.60 37.09 6.52
N PHE A 63 11.76 36.80 5.91
CA PHE A 63 12.18 37.40 4.65
C PHE A 63 11.18 37.08 3.51
N LEU A 64 10.74 35.83 3.42
CA LEU A 64 9.75 35.37 2.43
C LEU A 64 8.31 35.77 2.79
N GLY A 65 8.12 36.40 3.94
CA GLY A 65 6.82 36.88 4.36
C GLY A 65 5.84 35.74 4.64
N TYR A 66 6.27 34.64 5.30
CA TYR A 66 5.37 33.56 5.70
C TYR A 66 4.41 34.00 6.81
N TYR A 67 3.29 33.31 6.92
CA TYR A 67 2.24 33.60 7.89
C TYR A 67 2.50 32.85 9.20
N GLY A 68 2.43 33.57 10.33
CA GLY A 68 2.49 32.96 11.65
C GLY A 68 1.10 32.47 12.09
N ARG A 69 1.04 31.31 12.70
CA ARG A 69 -0.22 30.75 13.21
C ARG A 69 -0.90 31.62 14.27
N SER A 70 -0.12 32.35 15.07
CA SER A 70 -0.59 33.28 16.11
C SER A 70 -0.88 34.71 15.60
N GLU A 71 -0.70 35.00 14.30
CA GLU A 71 -0.84 36.35 13.74
C GLU A 71 -2.29 36.87 13.79
N GLY A 72 -3.26 35.94 13.99
CA GLY A 72 -4.69 36.23 14.02
C GLY A 72 -5.35 36.21 12.63
N TYR A 73 -6.64 35.89 12.62
CA TYR A 73 -7.36 35.71 11.35
C TYR A 73 -7.57 36.99 10.59
N GLU A 74 -7.93 38.10 11.28
CA GLU A 74 -8.23 39.38 10.63
C GLU A 74 -7.03 39.93 9.87
N LYS A 75 -5.87 39.97 10.51
CA LYS A 75 -4.62 40.38 9.87
C LYS A 75 -4.23 39.48 8.71
N SER A 76 -4.43 38.16 8.87
CA SER A 76 -4.17 37.19 7.81
C SER A 76 -5.11 37.36 6.62
N LEU A 77 -6.38 37.75 6.83
CA LEU A 77 -7.34 37.98 5.77
C LEU A 77 -6.97 39.19 4.87
N GLU A 78 -6.66 40.35 5.48
CA GLU A 78 -6.24 41.53 4.72
C GLU A 78 -4.99 41.27 3.88
N ARG A 79 -4.03 40.59 4.50
CA ARG A 79 -2.78 40.26 3.87
C ARG A 79 -2.96 39.21 2.75
N LEU A 80 -3.83 38.22 2.93
CA LEU A 80 -4.12 37.20 1.91
C LEU A 80 -4.73 37.84 0.64
N LYS A 81 -5.69 38.77 0.77
CA LYS A 81 -6.26 39.45 -0.38
C LYS A 81 -5.19 40.15 -1.21
N LYS A 82 -4.31 40.91 -0.56
CA LYS A 82 -3.21 41.60 -1.22
C LYS A 82 -2.23 40.59 -1.87
N ASP A 83 -1.85 39.57 -1.15
CA ASP A 83 -0.91 38.56 -1.68
C ASP A 83 -1.49 37.86 -2.92
N VAL A 84 -2.79 37.54 -2.93
CA VAL A 84 -3.44 36.88 -4.08
C VAL A 84 -3.55 37.83 -5.27
N GLU A 85 -3.86 39.12 -5.05
CA GLU A 85 -3.83 40.16 -6.11
C GLU A 85 -2.45 40.31 -6.75
N GLU A 86 -1.38 40.12 -5.97
CA GLU A 86 0.01 40.11 -6.44
C GLU A 86 0.42 38.75 -7.07
N GLY A 87 -0.49 37.78 -7.11
CA GLY A 87 -0.31 36.43 -7.66
C GLY A 87 0.39 35.44 -6.73
N TRP A 88 0.45 35.70 -5.40
CA TRP A 88 0.95 34.79 -4.40
C TRP A 88 -0.14 33.88 -3.87
N SER A 89 0.13 32.61 -3.75
CA SER A 89 -0.72 31.64 -3.07
C SER A 89 -0.27 31.41 -1.63
N LEU A 90 -1.23 31.09 -0.73
CA LEU A 90 -0.95 30.71 0.65
C LEU A 90 -1.12 29.20 0.83
N ALA A 91 -0.04 28.48 1.09
CA ALA A 91 -0.07 27.05 1.35
C ALA A 91 -0.29 26.74 2.84
N ILE A 92 -1.27 25.90 3.11
CA ILE A 92 -1.66 25.47 4.46
C ILE A 92 -1.81 23.95 4.49
N PHE A 93 -1.18 23.34 5.48
CA PHE A 93 -1.41 21.94 5.82
C PHE A 93 -2.44 21.86 6.96
N PRO A 94 -3.73 21.63 6.66
CA PRO A 94 -4.79 21.78 7.65
C PRO A 94 -4.80 20.67 8.72
N GLU A 95 -4.02 19.63 8.56
CA GLU A 95 -3.78 18.61 9.59
C GLU A 95 -2.95 19.11 10.78
N GLY A 96 -2.19 20.20 10.59
CA GLY A 96 -1.36 20.84 11.60
C GLY A 96 -0.11 20.04 11.99
N THR A 97 0.06 18.83 11.52
CA THR A 97 1.24 18.00 11.73
C THR A 97 1.37 16.95 10.62
N ARG A 98 2.60 16.48 10.38
CA ARG A 98 2.88 15.39 9.44
C ARG A 98 2.26 14.07 9.89
N SER A 99 1.72 13.31 8.96
CA SER A 99 1.26 11.93 9.18
C SER A 99 2.42 11.01 9.55
N LEU A 100 2.15 9.96 10.34
CA LEU A 100 3.11 8.90 10.66
C LEU A 100 2.90 7.64 9.83
N ASP A 101 1.69 7.46 9.32
CA ASP A 101 1.21 6.25 8.66
C ASP A 101 0.63 6.50 7.25
N GLY A 102 0.77 7.73 6.76
CA GLY A 102 0.23 8.15 5.46
C GLY A 102 -1.26 8.50 5.48
N ARG A 103 -1.98 8.18 6.55
CA ARG A 103 -3.42 8.47 6.63
C ARG A 103 -3.67 9.98 6.75
N ILE A 104 -4.67 10.47 6.00
CA ILE A 104 -5.12 11.86 6.07
C ILE A 104 -5.94 12.04 7.35
N ARG A 105 -5.47 12.93 8.22
CA ARG A 105 -6.14 13.27 9.46
C ARG A 105 -7.25 14.29 9.24
N ARG A 106 -7.93 14.66 10.34
CA ARG A 106 -8.95 15.69 10.31
C ARG A 106 -8.34 17.04 9.90
N PHE A 107 -8.99 17.73 8.96
CA PHE A 107 -8.62 19.08 8.56
C PHE A 107 -9.18 20.11 9.53
N HIS A 108 -8.32 20.99 10.03
CA HIS A 108 -8.71 22.17 10.79
C HIS A 108 -9.30 23.23 9.87
N LYS A 109 -10.30 23.96 10.37
CA LYS A 109 -11.11 24.84 9.54
C LYS A 109 -10.48 26.18 9.19
N GLY A 110 -9.34 26.55 9.77
CA GLY A 110 -8.70 27.86 9.60
C GLY A 110 -8.38 28.24 8.16
N ALA A 111 -7.90 27.29 7.35
CA ALA A 111 -7.60 27.51 5.94
C ALA A 111 -8.87 27.90 5.15
N PHE A 112 -9.96 27.20 5.42
CA PHE A 112 -11.25 27.39 4.76
C PHE A 112 -11.94 28.69 5.21
N TYR A 113 -11.78 29.06 6.49
CA TYR A 113 -12.21 30.34 7.01
C TYR A 113 -11.51 31.50 6.29
N LEU A 114 -10.20 31.42 6.11
CA LEU A 114 -9.43 32.42 5.37
C LEU A 114 -9.90 32.53 3.92
N ALA A 115 -10.05 31.40 3.22
CA ALA A 115 -10.48 31.40 1.82
C ALA A 115 -11.89 31.93 1.64
N SER A 116 -12.88 31.46 2.41
CA SER A 116 -14.28 31.87 2.35
C SER A 116 -14.45 33.37 2.62
N ASN A 117 -13.81 33.89 3.69
CA ASN A 117 -13.94 35.31 4.04
C ASN A 117 -13.10 36.25 3.15
N SER A 118 -12.12 35.72 2.41
CA SER A 118 -11.36 36.50 1.43
C SER A 118 -11.95 36.43 0.03
N GLY A 119 -12.86 35.52 -0.25
CA GLY A 119 -13.40 35.24 -1.59
C GLY A 119 -12.37 34.62 -2.55
N VAL A 120 -11.22 34.13 -2.04
CA VAL A 120 -10.16 33.55 -2.88
C VAL A 120 -10.36 32.04 -3.05
N PRO A 121 -10.03 31.45 -4.22
CA PRO A 121 -10.24 30.03 -4.45
C PRO A 121 -9.37 29.17 -3.54
N VAL A 122 -9.85 27.96 -3.25
CA VAL A 122 -9.04 26.90 -2.62
C VAL A 122 -8.51 25.99 -3.69
N ILE A 123 -7.19 25.75 -3.67
CA ILE A 123 -6.48 24.85 -4.59
C ILE A 123 -6.12 23.58 -3.80
N PRO A 124 -6.89 22.48 -3.96
CA PRO A 124 -6.56 21.25 -3.30
C PRO A 124 -5.32 20.61 -3.93
N VAL A 125 -4.38 20.17 -3.11
CA VAL A 125 -3.19 19.45 -3.55
C VAL A 125 -3.10 18.15 -2.78
N VAL A 126 -2.80 17.05 -3.48
CA VAL A 126 -2.70 15.72 -2.87
C VAL A 126 -1.29 15.19 -3.05
N PHE A 127 -0.66 14.82 -1.94
CA PHE A 127 0.61 14.13 -1.92
C PHE A 127 0.41 12.65 -1.66
N TYR A 128 1.05 11.82 -2.49
CA TYR A 128 1.15 10.39 -2.30
C TYR A 128 2.61 9.96 -2.16
N GLY A 129 2.88 9.05 -1.25
CA GLY A 129 4.16 8.34 -1.10
C GLY A 129 5.25 9.08 -0.32
N ASN A 130 5.13 10.37 -0.10
CA ASN A 130 6.16 11.17 0.56
C ASN A 130 6.48 10.69 1.99
N TRP A 131 5.48 10.18 2.74
CA TRP A 131 5.67 9.64 4.08
C TRP A 131 6.53 8.38 4.11
N ARG A 132 6.51 7.58 3.02
CA ARG A 132 7.36 6.39 2.85
C ARG A 132 8.78 6.78 2.47
N ILE A 133 8.95 7.83 1.66
CA ILE A 133 10.25 8.29 1.16
C ILE A 133 11.04 9.02 2.25
N ALA A 134 10.41 9.94 2.96
CA ALA A 134 11.04 10.71 4.05
C ALA A 134 10.10 10.76 5.27
N PRO A 135 10.03 9.66 6.04
CA PRO A 135 9.14 9.53 7.18
C PRO A 135 9.52 10.48 8.32
N LYS A 136 8.52 10.91 9.08
CA LYS A 136 8.63 11.94 10.13
C LYS A 136 9.72 11.68 11.16
N ASN A 137 9.95 10.42 11.53
CA ASN A 137 10.79 10.04 12.67
C ASN A 137 12.18 9.49 12.26
N HIS A 138 12.55 9.59 10.99
CA HIS A 138 13.80 9.03 10.47
C HIS A 138 14.86 10.06 10.08
N GLY A 139 14.76 11.28 10.62
CA GLY A 139 15.72 12.36 10.35
C GLY A 139 15.80 12.73 8.87
N PHE A 140 17.01 12.70 8.30
CA PHE A 140 17.25 12.98 6.88
C PHE A 140 17.35 11.72 6.01
N ASN A 141 17.05 10.55 6.57
CA ASN A 141 17.07 9.32 5.79
C ASN A 141 15.92 9.32 4.76
N MET A 142 16.28 9.06 3.51
CA MET A 142 15.35 8.96 2.40
C MET A 142 15.35 7.54 1.86
N PHE A 143 14.15 7.03 1.59
CA PHE A 143 13.94 5.71 1.00
C PHE A 143 13.53 5.85 -0.47
N GLU A 144 13.72 4.79 -1.23
CA GLU A 144 13.24 4.75 -2.61
C GLU A 144 11.74 4.47 -2.64
N GLY A 145 11.03 5.18 -3.50
CA GLY A 145 9.59 5.03 -3.65
C GLY A 145 9.04 5.98 -4.71
N VAL A 146 7.76 5.86 -4.98
CA VAL A 146 7.01 6.76 -5.87
C VAL A 146 6.52 7.95 -5.06
N SER A 147 6.69 9.15 -5.59
CA SER A 147 6.15 10.40 -5.06
C SER A 147 5.28 11.06 -6.13
N VAL A 148 4.02 11.27 -5.80
CA VAL A 148 3.08 11.97 -6.69
C VAL A 148 2.57 13.21 -6.00
N THR A 149 2.54 14.32 -6.75
CA THR A 149 1.88 15.58 -6.37
C THR A 149 0.78 15.84 -7.37
N HIS A 150 -0.47 15.70 -6.93
CA HIS A 150 -1.63 15.98 -7.79
C HIS A 150 -2.26 17.29 -7.39
N VAL A 151 -2.30 18.27 -8.32
CA VAL A 151 -2.97 19.56 -8.15
C VAL A 151 -4.38 19.42 -8.72
N MET A 152 -5.38 19.61 -7.87
CA MET A 152 -6.78 19.51 -8.27
C MET A 152 -7.30 20.84 -8.79
N SER A 153 -8.44 20.81 -9.48
CA SER A 153 -9.13 22.01 -9.93
C SER A 153 -9.45 22.94 -8.74
N PRO A 154 -9.23 24.26 -8.87
CA PRO A 154 -9.59 25.20 -7.83
C PRO A 154 -11.08 25.12 -7.46
N VAL A 155 -11.38 25.23 -6.19
CA VAL A 155 -12.73 25.28 -5.64
C VAL A 155 -13.07 26.73 -5.31
N ILE A 156 -14.10 27.26 -5.93
CA ILE A 156 -14.60 28.62 -5.65
C ILE A 156 -15.07 28.68 -4.20
N SER A 157 -14.66 29.71 -3.47
CA SER A 157 -15.01 29.92 -2.06
C SER A 157 -16.04 31.04 -1.85
N GLU A 158 -16.19 31.91 -2.84
CA GLU A 158 -17.11 33.03 -2.78
C GLU A 158 -18.57 32.59 -2.59
N GLY A 159 -19.22 33.11 -1.57
CA GLY A 159 -20.59 32.73 -1.23
C GLY A 159 -20.76 31.37 -0.57
N ILE A 160 -19.68 30.65 -0.32
CA ILE A 160 -19.70 29.31 0.33
C ILE A 160 -19.27 29.48 1.79
N GLU A 161 -20.06 28.95 2.70
CA GLU A 161 -19.74 28.91 4.12
C GLU A 161 -18.50 28.05 4.38
N TYR A 162 -17.58 28.50 5.23
CA TYR A 162 -16.29 27.82 5.43
C TYR A 162 -16.40 26.38 5.94
N HIS A 163 -17.50 26.02 6.62
CA HIS A 163 -17.76 24.63 7.04
C HIS A 163 -18.08 23.72 5.85
N GLU A 164 -18.90 24.21 4.93
CA GLU A 164 -19.25 23.51 3.70
C GLU A 164 -18.02 23.40 2.79
N LEU A 165 -17.28 24.48 2.62
CA LEU A 165 -16.02 24.51 1.86
C LEU A 165 -15.02 23.49 2.43
N ALA A 166 -14.87 23.42 3.75
CA ALA A 166 -14.02 22.44 4.43
C ALA A 166 -14.45 20.99 4.14
N SER A 167 -15.75 20.70 4.20
CA SER A 167 -16.28 19.38 3.89
C SER A 167 -16.01 18.99 2.44
N ARG A 168 -16.32 19.88 1.50
CA ARG A 168 -16.13 19.67 0.06
C ARG A 168 -14.67 19.41 -0.30
N VAL A 169 -13.76 20.27 0.14
CA VAL A 169 -12.32 20.13 -0.15
C VAL A 169 -11.73 18.88 0.54
N THR A 170 -12.14 18.59 1.78
CA THR A 170 -11.69 17.38 2.47
C THR A 170 -12.12 16.11 1.71
N SER A 171 -13.34 16.10 1.17
CA SER A 171 -13.84 14.98 0.35
C SER A 171 -13.00 14.82 -0.92
N ILE A 172 -12.74 15.92 -1.64
CA ILE A 172 -11.90 15.91 -2.85
C ILE A 172 -10.52 15.30 -2.53
N VAL A 173 -9.83 15.83 -1.53
CA VAL A 173 -8.48 15.37 -1.16
C VAL A 173 -8.47 13.91 -0.74
N LYS A 174 -9.44 13.45 0.04
CA LYS A 174 -9.53 12.05 0.47
C LYS A 174 -9.85 11.09 -0.68
N THR A 175 -10.77 11.48 -1.56
CA THR A 175 -11.15 10.66 -2.72
C THR A 175 -9.97 10.50 -3.66
N GLU A 176 -9.28 11.60 -3.96
CA GLU A 176 -8.10 11.57 -4.81
C GLU A 176 -6.95 10.78 -4.19
N TYR A 177 -6.69 10.98 -2.89
CA TYR A 177 -5.67 10.20 -2.19
C TYR A 177 -5.97 8.69 -2.23
N ALA A 178 -7.24 8.30 -2.06
CA ALA A 178 -7.64 6.90 -2.17
C ALA A 178 -7.47 6.35 -3.61
N ALA A 179 -7.67 7.19 -4.63
CA ALA A 179 -7.40 6.82 -6.03
C ALA A 179 -5.90 6.59 -6.26
N LEU A 180 -5.05 7.51 -5.81
CA LEU A 180 -3.59 7.37 -5.88
C LEU A 180 -3.09 6.15 -5.11
N CYS A 181 -3.64 5.86 -3.92
CA CYS A 181 -3.31 4.63 -3.20
C CYS A 181 -3.68 3.38 -4.01
N ARG A 182 -4.85 3.35 -4.66
CA ARG A 182 -5.25 2.21 -5.50
C ARG A 182 -4.35 2.00 -6.71
N GLU A 183 -3.80 3.08 -7.25
CA GLU A 183 -2.90 3.05 -8.40
C GLU A 183 -1.47 2.65 -8.02
N TYR A 184 -0.91 3.30 -7.00
CA TYR A 184 0.51 3.20 -6.68
C TYR A 184 0.84 2.25 -5.51
N ASP A 185 -0.12 1.83 -4.67
CA ASP A 185 0.07 0.75 -3.70
C ASP A 185 -0.03 -0.60 -4.42
N SER A 186 1.04 -0.93 -5.14
CA SER A 186 1.09 -2.06 -6.05
C SER A 186 2.52 -2.61 -6.18
N PRO A 187 2.70 -3.81 -6.74
CA PRO A 187 4.01 -4.45 -6.92
C PRO A 187 5.02 -3.65 -7.74
N VAL A 188 4.56 -2.74 -8.59
CA VAL A 188 5.45 -1.89 -9.40
C VAL A 188 6.14 -0.80 -8.59
N ASN A 189 5.63 -0.46 -7.42
CA ASN A 189 6.26 0.51 -6.54
C ASN A 189 7.46 -0.11 -5.82
N PRO A 190 8.69 0.37 -6.08
CA PRO A 190 9.92 -0.25 -5.56
C PRO A 190 10.05 -0.20 -4.03
N TYR A 191 9.32 0.70 -3.37
CA TYR A 191 9.29 0.80 -1.90
C TYR A 191 8.93 -0.53 -1.25
N PHE A 192 7.84 -1.16 -1.70
CA PHE A 192 7.30 -2.36 -1.04
C PHE A 192 8.29 -3.51 -1.05
N ARG A 193 8.91 -3.75 -2.21
CA ARG A 193 9.92 -4.80 -2.35
C ARG A 193 11.15 -4.54 -1.47
N LYS A 194 11.63 -3.31 -1.42
CA LYS A 194 12.77 -2.95 -0.58
C LYS A 194 12.43 -3.06 0.90
N ALA A 195 11.24 -2.61 1.31
CA ALA A 195 10.76 -2.76 2.67
C ALA A 195 10.71 -4.24 3.08
N LEU A 196 10.15 -5.09 2.20
CA LEU A 196 10.09 -6.53 2.43
C LEU A 196 11.49 -7.12 2.61
N VAL A 197 12.40 -6.93 1.66
CA VAL A 197 13.76 -7.50 1.72
C VAL A 197 14.48 -7.05 2.98
N SER A 198 14.41 -5.75 3.32
CA SER A 198 15.06 -5.18 4.50
C SER A 198 14.51 -5.76 5.81
N SER A 199 13.29 -6.27 5.81
CA SER A 199 12.67 -6.84 7.00
C SER A 199 13.25 -8.19 7.43
N TYR A 200 14.05 -8.84 6.57
CA TYR A 200 14.70 -10.13 6.84
C TYR A 200 16.21 -10.02 7.13
N ILE A 201 16.81 -8.82 7.10
CA ILE A 201 18.26 -8.61 7.32
C ILE A 201 18.72 -9.16 8.67
N TYR A 202 17.89 -9.12 9.71
CA TYR A 202 18.23 -9.61 11.04
C TYR A 202 18.52 -11.12 11.09
N LYS A 203 18.06 -11.89 10.11
CA LYS A 203 18.32 -13.33 9.96
C LYS A 203 19.64 -13.64 9.27
N GLY A 204 20.37 -12.61 8.87
CA GLY A 204 21.66 -12.75 8.22
C GLY A 204 21.60 -12.77 6.69
N PRO A 205 22.77 -12.73 6.05
CA PRO A 205 22.88 -12.46 4.62
C PRO A 205 22.27 -13.53 3.73
N VAL A 206 22.22 -14.78 4.18
CA VAL A 206 21.66 -15.90 3.39
C VAL A 206 20.16 -15.74 3.23
N THR A 207 19.45 -15.48 4.33
CA THR A 207 17.99 -15.26 4.29
C THR A 207 17.63 -14.00 3.53
N GLU A 208 18.38 -12.90 3.75
CA GLU A 208 18.19 -11.66 2.99
C GLU A 208 18.37 -11.90 1.49
N TRP A 209 19.44 -12.58 1.09
CA TRP A 209 19.71 -12.91 -0.31
C TRP A 209 18.60 -13.76 -0.91
N TYR A 210 18.16 -14.81 -0.19
CA TYR A 210 17.05 -15.67 -0.61
C TYR A 210 15.77 -14.87 -0.85
N VAL A 211 15.35 -14.05 0.12
CA VAL A 211 14.16 -13.22 -0.01
C VAL A 211 14.30 -12.22 -1.17
N LYS A 212 15.48 -11.63 -1.33
CA LYS A 212 15.78 -10.71 -2.44
C LYS A 212 15.63 -11.38 -3.81
N VAL A 213 16.19 -12.58 -3.97
CA VAL A 213 16.11 -13.36 -5.21
C VAL A 213 14.67 -13.81 -5.45
N LYS A 214 14.03 -14.44 -4.46
CA LYS A 214 12.65 -14.92 -4.55
C LYS A 214 11.71 -13.77 -4.91
N THR A 215 11.77 -12.65 -4.21
CA THR A 215 10.91 -11.48 -4.47
C THR A 215 11.18 -10.84 -5.84
N ARG A 216 12.42 -10.97 -6.37
CA ARG A 216 12.74 -10.49 -7.72
C ARG A 216 12.20 -11.39 -8.82
N MET A 217 12.24 -12.69 -8.58
CA MET A 217 11.77 -13.68 -9.54
C MET A 217 10.25 -13.85 -9.49
N GLU A 218 9.65 -13.57 -8.33
CA GLU A 218 8.21 -13.70 -8.12
C GLU A 218 7.46 -12.57 -8.84
N ARG A 219 6.79 -12.92 -9.93
CA ARG A 219 5.97 -12.00 -10.73
C ARG A 219 4.50 -12.05 -10.33
N ASP A 220 4.11 -13.04 -9.54
CA ASP A 220 2.72 -13.37 -9.26
C ASP A 220 2.09 -12.46 -8.19
N TYR A 221 2.89 -11.65 -7.46
CA TYR A 221 2.33 -10.69 -6.50
C TYR A 221 1.33 -9.72 -7.12
N SER A 222 1.52 -9.33 -8.38
CA SER A 222 0.56 -8.50 -9.12
C SER A 222 -0.76 -9.24 -9.30
N PHE A 223 -0.70 -10.50 -9.68
CA PHE A 223 -1.87 -11.33 -9.88
C PHE A 223 -2.61 -11.61 -8.57
N PHE A 224 -1.90 -11.97 -7.50
CA PHE A 224 -2.51 -12.07 -6.17
C PHE A 224 -3.23 -10.78 -5.77
N HIS A 225 -2.58 -9.64 -5.99
CA HIS A 225 -3.17 -8.33 -5.67
C HIS A 225 -4.42 -8.02 -6.49
N GLU A 226 -4.48 -8.42 -7.77
CA GLU A 226 -5.62 -8.22 -8.67
C GLU A 226 -6.80 -9.10 -8.31
N VAL A 227 -6.55 -10.37 -7.99
CA VAL A 227 -7.60 -11.39 -7.80
C VAL A 227 -8.17 -11.37 -6.39
N LEU A 228 -7.32 -11.15 -5.38
CA LEU A 228 -7.76 -11.14 -3.98
C LEU A 228 -8.57 -9.88 -3.65
N PRO A 229 -9.61 -9.98 -2.81
CA PRO A 229 -10.41 -8.84 -2.40
C PRO A 229 -9.51 -7.76 -1.78
N ARG A 230 -9.87 -6.48 -1.97
CA ARG A 230 -9.09 -5.35 -1.43
C ARG A 230 -9.41 -5.04 0.03
N GLU A 231 -10.44 -5.63 0.58
CA GLU A 231 -10.88 -5.52 1.97
C GLU A 231 -11.35 -6.88 2.48
N GLY A 232 -11.56 -7.02 3.78
CA GLY A 232 -12.03 -8.25 4.39
C GLY A 232 -10.90 -9.19 4.83
N VAL A 233 -11.26 -10.41 5.19
CA VAL A 233 -10.36 -11.39 5.80
C VAL A 233 -9.78 -12.31 4.72
N ILE A 234 -8.45 -12.40 4.67
CA ILE A 234 -7.71 -13.32 3.81
C ILE A 234 -6.89 -14.26 4.70
N THR A 235 -7.08 -15.56 4.53
CA THR A 235 -6.29 -16.57 5.24
C THR A 235 -5.35 -17.26 4.25
N ASP A 236 -4.04 -17.12 4.48
CA ASP A 236 -2.98 -17.79 3.71
C ASP A 236 -2.52 -19.05 4.45
N LEU A 237 -2.74 -20.20 3.83
CA LEU A 237 -2.35 -21.51 4.34
C LEU A 237 -1.05 -21.96 3.69
N GLY A 238 -0.04 -22.27 4.50
CA GLY A 238 1.32 -22.53 4.02
C GLY A 238 2.09 -21.24 3.72
N CYS A 239 1.87 -20.18 4.52
CA CYS A 239 2.43 -18.85 4.26
C CYS A 239 3.97 -18.77 4.33
N GLY A 240 4.63 -19.81 4.83
CA GLY A 240 6.08 -19.83 5.02
C GLY A 240 6.57 -18.69 5.92
N MET A 241 7.53 -17.92 5.43
CA MET A 241 8.05 -16.73 6.13
C MET A 241 7.20 -15.46 5.89
N GLY A 242 6.04 -15.56 5.23
CA GLY A 242 5.06 -14.48 5.07
C GLY A 242 5.39 -13.46 3.98
N GLN A 243 6.22 -13.76 2.97
CA GLN A 243 6.59 -12.75 1.96
C GLN A 243 5.37 -12.22 1.19
N ALA A 244 4.47 -13.10 0.75
CA ALA A 244 3.24 -12.72 0.06
C ALA A 244 2.32 -11.91 0.97
N ASP A 245 2.15 -12.36 2.22
CA ASP A 245 1.30 -11.71 3.22
C ASP A 245 1.75 -10.29 3.54
N PHE A 246 3.05 -10.07 3.73
CA PHE A 246 3.62 -8.74 3.92
C PHE A 246 3.32 -7.83 2.72
N MET A 247 3.53 -8.33 1.50
CA MET A 247 3.27 -7.55 0.29
C MET A 247 1.79 -7.20 0.15
N LEU A 248 0.90 -8.19 0.29
CA LEU A 248 -0.55 -8.01 0.18
C LEU A 248 -1.11 -7.08 1.26
N SER A 249 -0.56 -7.15 2.48
CA SER A 249 -0.93 -6.27 3.58
C SER A 249 -0.48 -4.83 3.34
N MET A 250 0.72 -4.62 2.81
CA MET A 250 1.22 -3.29 2.46
C MET A 250 0.45 -2.63 1.31
N TYR A 251 -0.02 -3.42 0.33
CA TYR A 251 -0.78 -2.89 -0.81
C TYR A 251 -2.20 -2.45 -0.45
N CYS A 252 -2.82 -3.14 0.51
CA CYS A 252 -4.18 -2.85 0.94
C CYS A 252 -4.31 -2.95 2.46
N PRO A 253 -4.22 -1.82 3.18
CA PRO A 253 -4.37 -1.79 4.64
C PRO A 253 -5.75 -2.24 5.14
N GLU A 254 -6.76 -2.26 4.27
CA GLU A 254 -8.13 -2.70 4.56
C GLU A 254 -8.27 -4.23 4.59
N ARG A 255 -7.30 -4.98 4.06
CA ARG A 255 -7.21 -6.43 4.19
C ARG A 255 -6.86 -6.79 5.62
N GLN A 256 -7.50 -7.82 6.16
CA GLN A 256 -7.09 -8.50 7.39
C GLN A 256 -6.45 -9.82 6.98
N ILE A 257 -5.13 -9.93 7.06
CA ILE A 257 -4.40 -11.10 6.56
C ILE A 257 -3.95 -11.97 7.73
N ILE A 258 -4.15 -13.28 7.60
CA ILE A 258 -3.77 -14.29 8.58
C ILE A 258 -2.94 -15.34 7.87
N GLY A 259 -1.64 -15.31 8.07
CA GLY A 259 -0.72 -16.34 7.59
C GLY A 259 -0.63 -17.50 8.58
N ILE A 260 -0.78 -18.72 8.07
CA ILE A 260 -0.66 -19.97 8.86
C ILE A 260 0.35 -20.87 8.19
N ASP A 261 1.33 -21.34 8.97
CA ASP A 261 2.30 -22.34 8.51
C ASP A 261 2.61 -23.32 9.64
N TYR A 262 2.86 -24.58 9.31
CA TYR A 262 3.20 -25.60 10.30
C TYR A 262 4.63 -25.45 10.85
N ASP A 263 5.51 -24.80 10.10
CA ASP A 263 6.90 -24.60 10.49
C ASP A 263 7.04 -23.41 11.45
N ALA A 264 7.20 -23.74 12.73
CA ALA A 264 7.33 -22.75 13.80
C ALA A 264 8.54 -21.82 13.61
N GLU A 265 9.63 -22.25 12.94
CA GLU A 265 10.79 -21.40 12.68
C GLU A 265 10.46 -20.34 11.62
N LYS A 266 9.76 -20.73 10.55
CA LYS A 266 9.30 -19.80 9.51
C LYS A 266 8.34 -18.74 10.10
N ILE A 267 7.40 -19.18 10.93
CA ILE A 267 6.48 -18.30 11.64
C ILE A 267 7.23 -17.36 12.59
N ALA A 268 8.21 -17.86 13.35
CA ALA A 268 9.03 -17.01 14.21
C ALA A 268 9.83 -15.98 13.41
N ILE A 269 10.29 -16.32 12.20
CA ILE A 269 10.93 -15.35 11.29
C ILE A 269 9.95 -14.26 10.88
N ALA A 270 8.75 -14.62 10.45
CA ALA A 270 7.73 -13.64 10.07
C ALA A 270 7.34 -12.73 11.25
N GLN A 271 7.11 -13.31 12.43
CA GLN A 271 6.72 -12.58 13.64
C GLN A 271 7.80 -11.62 14.16
N ASN A 272 9.07 -11.92 13.95
CA ASN A 272 10.20 -11.07 14.35
C ASN A 272 10.53 -9.96 13.33
N SER A 273 9.86 -9.92 12.17
CA SER A 273 10.05 -8.86 11.20
C SER A 273 9.65 -7.49 11.78
N TRP A 274 10.52 -6.47 11.60
CA TRP A 274 10.17 -5.10 12.00
C TRP A 274 8.95 -4.57 11.23
N LEU A 275 8.74 -5.06 10.02
CA LEU A 275 7.63 -4.66 9.16
C LEU A 275 6.29 -5.04 9.77
N LEU A 276 6.19 -6.19 10.45
CA LEU A 276 4.96 -6.62 11.12
C LEU A 276 4.45 -5.60 12.14
N LYS A 277 5.37 -4.92 12.85
CA LYS A 277 5.00 -3.87 13.83
C LYS A 277 4.30 -2.67 13.20
N THR A 278 4.44 -2.48 11.90
CA THR A 278 3.83 -1.38 11.13
C THR A 278 2.54 -1.79 10.43
N LEU A 279 2.20 -3.07 10.46
CA LEU A 279 1.06 -3.67 9.74
C LEU A 279 0.06 -4.29 10.72
N PRO A 280 -0.81 -3.49 11.34
CA PRO A 280 -1.80 -3.99 12.32
C PRO A 280 -2.85 -4.91 11.69
N ASN A 281 -2.90 -4.97 10.38
CA ASN A 281 -3.80 -5.78 9.58
C ASN A 281 -3.21 -7.15 9.19
N LEU A 282 -2.05 -7.53 9.75
CA LEU A 282 -1.35 -8.79 9.45
C LEU A 282 -1.05 -9.55 10.74
N THR A 283 -1.36 -10.85 10.75
CA THR A 283 -1.00 -11.75 11.85
C THR A 283 -0.48 -13.08 11.32
N PHE A 284 0.42 -13.72 12.10
CA PHE A 284 0.95 -15.05 11.78
C PHE A 284 0.69 -16.02 12.91
N ARG A 285 0.30 -17.25 12.56
CA ARG A 285 0.05 -18.35 13.51
C ARG A 285 0.73 -19.62 13.06
N CYS A 286 1.32 -20.37 13.99
CA CYS A 286 1.79 -21.72 13.73
C CYS A 286 0.61 -22.68 13.78
N GLY A 287 0.46 -23.51 12.75
CA GLY A 287 -0.60 -24.51 12.66
C GLY A 287 -0.52 -25.33 11.39
N ASP A 288 -0.97 -26.57 11.47
CA ASP A 288 -1.09 -27.46 10.32
C ASP A 288 -2.38 -27.15 9.55
N ALA A 289 -2.26 -26.77 8.28
CA ALA A 289 -3.37 -26.44 7.41
C ALA A 289 -4.41 -27.55 7.30
N SER A 290 -4.00 -28.82 7.40
CA SER A 290 -4.89 -29.99 7.31
C SER A 290 -5.83 -30.10 8.50
N SER A 291 -5.45 -29.61 9.68
CA SER A 291 -6.15 -29.81 10.94
C SER A 291 -6.46 -28.56 11.76
N CYS A 292 -5.78 -27.43 11.49
CA CYS A 292 -6.01 -26.19 12.25
C CYS A 292 -7.43 -25.66 12.10
N GLU A 293 -7.91 -24.91 13.09
CA GLU A 293 -9.18 -24.23 13.01
C GLU A 293 -9.13 -23.07 11.99
N LEU A 294 -10.04 -23.11 11.01
CA LEU A 294 -10.22 -22.09 10.00
C LEU A 294 -11.33 -21.14 10.42
N GLN A 295 -11.09 -19.85 10.32
CA GLN A 295 -12.11 -18.83 10.51
C GLN A 295 -12.83 -18.48 9.19
N GLU A 296 -14.01 -17.86 9.29
CA GLU A 296 -14.68 -17.34 8.12
C GLU A 296 -13.82 -16.29 7.40
N SER A 297 -13.63 -16.45 6.09
CA SER A 297 -12.76 -15.63 5.29
C SER A 297 -13.42 -15.21 3.97
N ASP A 298 -13.01 -14.04 3.47
CA ASP A 298 -13.39 -13.55 2.14
C ASP A 298 -12.52 -14.21 1.05
N ALA A 299 -11.30 -14.64 1.43
CA ALA A 299 -10.46 -15.45 0.56
C ALA A 299 -9.57 -16.42 1.38
N PHE A 300 -9.27 -17.57 0.78
CA PHE A 300 -8.19 -18.46 1.17
C PHE A 300 -7.11 -18.47 0.09
N VAL A 301 -5.84 -18.49 0.49
CA VAL A 301 -4.70 -18.65 -0.41
C VAL A 301 -3.99 -19.95 -0.06
N LEU A 302 -3.70 -20.77 -1.07
CA LEU A 302 -2.94 -22.01 -0.98
C LEU A 302 -1.86 -21.95 -2.07
N SER A 303 -0.68 -21.45 -1.72
CA SER A 303 0.38 -21.21 -2.69
C SER A 303 1.57 -22.12 -2.45
N ASP A 304 1.90 -22.98 -3.43
CA ASP A 304 3.03 -23.89 -3.42
C ASP A 304 3.06 -24.80 -2.18
N MET A 305 1.90 -25.31 -1.76
CA MET A 305 1.79 -26.09 -0.54
C MET A 305 0.99 -27.40 -0.68
N LEU A 306 0.06 -27.47 -1.64
CA LEU A 306 -0.79 -28.66 -1.78
C LEU A 306 0.01 -29.92 -2.16
N HIS A 307 1.01 -29.76 -2.99
CA HIS A 307 1.85 -30.88 -3.46
C HIS A 307 2.62 -31.62 -2.36
N TYR A 308 2.65 -31.08 -1.13
CA TYR A 308 3.21 -31.79 0.04
C TYR A 308 2.19 -32.71 0.74
N MET A 309 0.94 -32.77 0.27
CA MET A 309 -0.16 -33.56 0.83
C MET A 309 -0.61 -34.60 -0.19
N ASP A 310 -1.14 -35.74 0.27
CA ASP A 310 -1.82 -36.67 -0.62
C ASP A 310 -3.13 -36.10 -1.17
N GLU A 311 -3.65 -36.71 -2.24
CA GLU A 311 -4.83 -36.21 -2.95
C GLU A 311 -6.08 -36.11 -2.06
N ASP A 312 -6.27 -37.04 -1.14
CA ASP A 312 -7.43 -37.03 -0.23
C ASP A 312 -7.34 -35.86 0.75
N THR A 313 -6.15 -35.61 1.28
CA THR A 313 -5.87 -34.46 2.19
C THR A 313 -6.01 -33.13 1.44
N GLN A 314 -5.52 -33.01 0.19
CA GLN A 314 -5.72 -31.84 -0.66
C GLN A 314 -7.21 -31.54 -0.86
N ALA A 315 -7.98 -32.57 -1.23
CA ALA A 315 -9.41 -32.43 -1.45
C ALA A 315 -10.17 -32.06 -0.16
N ALA A 316 -9.79 -32.65 0.96
CA ALA A 316 -10.39 -32.33 2.27
C ALA A 316 -10.10 -30.88 2.67
N LEU A 317 -8.86 -30.39 2.46
CA LEU A 317 -8.48 -29.01 2.75
C LEU A 317 -9.29 -28.00 1.92
N ILE A 318 -9.42 -28.23 0.62
CA ILE A 318 -10.20 -27.35 -0.26
C ILE A 318 -11.66 -27.31 0.16
N ARG A 319 -12.26 -28.45 0.55
CA ARG A 319 -13.65 -28.47 1.05
C ARG A 319 -13.79 -27.69 2.38
N ARG A 320 -12.85 -27.83 3.29
CA ARG A 320 -12.83 -27.07 4.55
C ARG A 320 -12.72 -25.55 4.30
N CYS A 321 -11.89 -25.15 3.32
CA CYS A 321 -11.82 -23.73 2.89
C CYS A 321 -13.18 -23.29 2.33
N ALA A 322 -13.83 -24.09 1.47
CA ALA A 322 -15.13 -23.78 0.87
C ALA A 322 -16.23 -23.61 1.92
N GLU A 323 -16.23 -24.44 2.98
CA GLU A 323 -17.18 -24.34 4.11
C GLU A 323 -17.04 -23.00 4.84
N LYS A 324 -15.81 -22.53 5.05
CA LYS A 324 -15.46 -21.29 5.77
C LYS A 324 -15.40 -20.06 4.88
N LEU A 325 -15.57 -20.23 3.58
CA LEU A 325 -15.56 -19.13 2.62
C LEU A 325 -16.92 -18.40 2.67
N LYS A 326 -16.89 -17.08 2.77
CA LYS A 326 -18.08 -16.24 2.69
C LYS A 326 -18.71 -16.29 1.28
N PRO A 327 -20.00 -15.97 1.13
CA PRO A 327 -20.63 -15.87 -0.19
C PRO A 327 -19.86 -14.91 -1.10
N GLY A 328 -19.62 -15.30 -2.36
CA GLY A 328 -18.83 -14.55 -3.32
C GLY A 328 -17.31 -14.57 -3.11
N GLY A 329 -16.86 -15.20 -2.03
CA GLY A 329 -15.43 -15.35 -1.72
C GLY A 329 -14.70 -16.31 -2.66
N ILE A 330 -13.38 -16.40 -2.52
CA ILE A 330 -12.52 -17.21 -3.39
C ILE A 330 -11.53 -18.07 -2.61
N VAL A 331 -11.23 -19.27 -3.14
CA VAL A 331 -10.01 -20.00 -2.80
C VAL A 331 -9.06 -19.86 -3.99
N LEU A 332 -7.92 -19.22 -3.76
CA LEU A 332 -6.87 -19.03 -4.75
C LEU A 332 -5.80 -20.10 -4.51
N VAL A 333 -5.67 -21.02 -5.44
CA VAL A 333 -4.63 -22.05 -5.42
C VAL A 333 -3.59 -21.73 -6.47
N ARG A 334 -2.31 -21.76 -6.09
CA ARG A 334 -1.17 -21.79 -6.99
C ARG A 334 -0.38 -23.06 -6.75
N ASP A 335 -0.29 -23.92 -7.75
CA ASP A 335 0.53 -25.13 -7.69
C ASP A 335 0.91 -25.60 -9.11
N SER A 336 1.85 -26.54 -9.21
CA SER A 336 2.21 -27.16 -10.47
C SER A 336 1.12 -28.11 -10.92
N ASP A 337 0.80 -28.08 -12.22
CA ASP A 337 -0.17 -28.99 -12.83
C ASP A 337 0.51 -30.32 -13.22
N SER A 338 -0.03 -31.46 -12.76
CA SER A 338 0.49 -32.78 -13.06
C SER A 338 0.36 -33.15 -14.56
N GLU A 339 -0.52 -32.49 -15.28
CA GLU A 339 -0.69 -32.70 -16.73
C GLU A 339 0.39 -31.96 -17.56
N ASN A 340 1.19 -31.07 -16.93
CA ASN A 340 2.28 -30.33 -17.58
C ASN A 340 3.66 -30.94 -17.28
N ALA A 341 4.05 -31.97 -18.06
CA ALA A 341 5.29 -32.76 -17.81
C ALA A 341 6.60 -31.96 -17.95
N GLU A 342 6.66 -30.89 -18.73
CA GLU A 342 7.86 -30.04 -18.85
C GLU A 342 8.01 -29.12 -17.65
N GLY A 343 6.91 -28.60 -17.15
CA GLY A 343 6.89 -27.75 -15.98
C GLY A 343 7.23 -28.47 -14.69
N GLN A 344 6.86 -29.74 -14.53
CA GLN A 344 7.21 -30.56 -13.35
C GLN A 344 8.71 -30.68 -13.11
N LYS A 345 9.52 -30.78 -14.16
CA LYS A 345 10.99 -30.84 -14.04
C LYS A 345 11.58 -29.56 -13.47
N VAL A 346 11.05 -28.42 -13.84
CA VAL A 346 11.52 -27.11 -13.34
C VAL A 346 11.10 -26.90 -11.89
N THR A 347 9.86 -27.28 -11.53
CA THR A 347 9.38 -27.20 -10.15
C THR A 347 10.13 -28.17 -9.24
N ALA A 348 10.31 -29.41 -9.65
CA ALA A 348 11.09 -30.40 -8.90
C ALA A 348 12.56 -29.96 -8.71
N LEU A 349 13.18 -29.31 -9.70
CA LEU A 349 14.52 -28.72 -9.58
C LEU A 349 14.55 -27.54 -8.60
N SER A 350 13.55 -26.67 -8.64
CA SER A 350 13.45 -25.51 -7.72
C SER A 350 13.18 -25.97 -6.28
N GLU A 351 12.37 -27.03 -6.09
CA GLU A 351 12.12 -27.65 -4.79
C GLU A 351 13.37 -28.39 -4.27
N VAL A 352 14.08 -29.11 -5.11
CA VAL A 352 15.37 -29.75 -4.74
C VAL A 352 16.41 -28.68 -4.37
N PHE A 353 16.41 -27.52 -5.05
CA PHE A 353 17.29 -26.41 -4.71
C PHE A 353 16.90 -25.80 -3.36
N SER A 354 15.60 -25.56 -3.10
CA SER A 354 15.13 -24.98 -1.84
C SER A 354 15.27 -25.96 -0.65
N THR A 355 15.01 -27.26 -0.86
CA THR A 355 15.08 -28.26 0.21
C THR A 355 16.49 -28.76 0.49
N LYS A 356 17.29 -29.12 -0.54
CA LYS A 356 18.62 -29.72 -0.35
C LYS A 356 19.75 -28.72 -0.20
N ILE A 357 19.70 -27.58 -0.90
CA ILE A 357 20.80 -26.61 -0.89
C ILE A 357 20.60 -25.57 0.19
N MET A 358 19.36 -25.13 0.39
CA MET A 358 19.04 -24.04 1.32
C MET A 358 18.44 -24.51 2.65
N ALA A 359 18.09 -25.80 2.78
CA ALA A 359 17.44 -26.38 3.97
C ALA A 359 16.19 -25.61 4.45
N PHE A 360 15.50 -24.90 3.55
CA PHE A 360 14.32 -24.10 3.87
C PHE A 360 13.03 -24.92 3.98
N ASN A 361 12.94 -26.11 3.36
CA ASN A 361 11.81 -27.01 3.46
C ASN A 361 12.21 -28.33 4.11
N ARG A 362 11.48 -28.75 5.14
CA ARG A 362 11.77 -29.96 5.94
C ARG A 362 11.02 -31.21 5.49
N THR A 363 10.19 -31.12 4.44
CA THR A 363 9.35 -32.23 3.99
C THR A 363 10.16 -33.23 3.15
N ALA A 364 10.27 -34.45 3.64
CA ALA A 364 11.00 -35.59 2.99
C ALA A 364 10.06 -36.61 2.32
N GLY A 365 8.84 -36.21 1.88
CA GLY A 365 7.83 -37.05 1.25
C GLY A 365 7.85 -37.02 -0.27
N GLU A 366 7.09 -37.92 -0.90
CA GLU A 366 6.76 -37.85 -2.31
C GLU A 366 5.89 -36.62 -2.57
N LEU A 367 6.10 -35.94 -3.73
CA LEU A 367 5.29 -34.78 -4.13
C LEU A 367 4.07 -35.27 -4.93
N HIS A 368 2.90 -34.79 -4.56
CA HIS A 368 1.63 -35.16 -5.17
C HIS A 368 1.00 -33.96 -5.86
N PHE A 369 1.26 -33.80 -7.15
CA PHE A 369 0.69 -32.68 -7.91
C PHE A 369 -0.72 -33.00 -8.36
N ILE A 370 -1.68 -32.12 -8.01
CA ILE A 370 -3.07 -32.25 -8.45
C ILE A 370 -3.19 -31.96 -9.94
N SER A 371 -3.95 -32.80 -10.66
CA SER A 371 -4.27 -32.52 -12.06
C SER A 371 -5.36 -31.46 -12.17
N ARG A 372 -5.40 -30.80 -13.34
CA ARG A 372 -6.47 -29.83 -13.63
C ARG A 372 -7.85 -30.48 -13.55
N SER A 373 -8.00 -31.70 -14.02
CA SER A 373 -9.25 -32.47 -13.93
C SER A 373 -9.58 -32.85 -12.47
N GLY A 374 -8.59 -33.21 -11.66
CA GLY A 374 -8.75 -33.47 -10.23
C GLY A 374 -9.19 -32.22 -9.47
N MET A 375 -8.54 -31.09 -9.71
CA MET A 375 -8.95 -29.80 -9.12
C MET A 375 -10.40 -29.42 -9.49
N ALA A 376 -10.78 -29.60 -10.75
CA ALA A 376 -12.16 -29.35 -11.20
C ALA A 376 -13.19 -30.22 -10.49
N ALA A 377 -12.87 -31.52 -10.30
CA ALA A 377 -13.74 -32.44 -9.57
C ALA A 377 -13.90 -32.04 -8.08
N VAL A 378 -12.80 -31.68 -7.41
CA VAL A 378 -12.81 -31.20 -6.03
C VAL A 378 -13.60 -29.90 -5.92
N ALA A 379 -13.35 -28.92 -6.79
CA ALA A 379 -14.07 -27.64 -6.80
C ALA A 379 -15.59 -27.86 -6.96
N SER A 380 -15.99 -28.67 -7.95
CA SER A 380 -17.40 -29.01 -8.19
C SER A 380 -18.04 -29.67 -6.97
N SER A 381 -17.38 -30.64 -6.33
CA SER A 381 -17.88 -31.32 -5.13
C SER A 381 -18.00 -30.39 -3.94
N ALA A 382 -17.21 -29.33 -3.87
CA ALA A 382 -17.25 -28.28 -2.84
C ALA A 382 -18.21 -27.13 -3.16
N GLY A 383 -18.94 -27.18 -4.29
CA GLY A 383 -19.88 -26.13 -4.70
C GLY A 383 -19.18 -24.85 -5.19
N LEU A 384 -17.94 -24.97 -5.66
CA LEU A 384 -17.15 -23.86 -6.16
C LEU A 384 -17.10 -23.87 -7.69
N GLU A 385 -17.07 -22.68 -8.28
CA GLU A 385 -16.85 -22.48 -9.70
C GLU A 385 -15.36 -22.22 -9.96
N MET A 386 -14.77 -22.99 -10.86
CA MET A 386 -13.33 -22.94 -11.14
C MET A 386 -13.02 -22.12 -12.40
N THR A 387 -12.10 -21.19 -12.28
CA THR A 387 -11.41 -20.53 -13.40
C THR A 387 -9.92 -20.85 -13.30
N VAL A 388 -9.29 -21.10 -14.46
CA VAL A 388 -7.87 -21.46 -14.53
C VAL A 388 -7.11 -20.40 -15.31
N ARG A 389 -5.95 -19.98 -14.77
CA ARG A 389 -4.97 -19.18 -15.50
C ARG A 389 -3.64 -19.91 -15.48
N ALA A 390 -3.16 -20.29 -16.66
CA ALA A 390 -1.79 -20.79 -16.81
C ALA A 390 -0.80 -19.61 -16.67
N ASN A 391 0.35 -19.88 -16.08
CA ASN A 391 1.41 -18.87 -16.02
C ASN A 391 2.19 -18.87 -17.34
N ASP A 392 2.39 -17.70 -17.93
CA ASP A 392 2.79 -17.59 -19.35
C ASP A 392 4.28 -17.80 -19.64
N ASP A 393 5.20 -17.68 -18.66
CA ASP A 393 6.56 -17.42 -19.14
C ASP A 393 7.75 -18.14 -18.49
N VAL A 394 7.70 -18.61 -17.25
CA VAL A 394 8.95 -19.11 -16.63
C VAL A 394 8.72 -20.20 -15.58
N THR A 395 7.55 -20.27 -14.99
CA THR A 395 7.23 -21.27 -13.97
C THR A 395 6.07 -22.14 -14.42
N SER A 396 6.13 -23.44 -14.05
CA SER A 396 5.07 -24.42 -14.35
C SER A 396 3.81 -24.24 -13.51
N ASN A 397 3.74 -23.19 -12.71
CA ASN A 397 2.66 -22.97 -11.77
C ASN A 397 1.38 -22.55 -12.51
N THR A 398 0.30 -23.20 -12.14
CA THR A 398 -1.05 -22.91 -12.60
C THR A 398 -1.84 -22.28 -11.47
N PHE A 399 -2.63 -21.25 -11.79
CA PHE A 399 -3.56 -20.65 -10.86
C PHE A 399 -4.96 -21.23 -11.04
N TYR A 400 -5.53 -21.70 -9.96
CA TYR A 400 -6.92 -22.09 -9.88
C TYR A 400 -7.66 -21.11 -8.98
N ILE A 401 -8.63 -20.40 -9.54
CA ILE A 401 -9.50 -19.46 -8.81
C ILE A 401 -10.83 -20.17 -8.60
N LEU A 402 -11.09 -20.59 -7.37
CA LEU A 402 -12.29 -21.32 -6.99
C LEU A 402 -13.23 -20.35 -6.29
N ARG A 403 -14.36 -20.01 -6.91
CA ARG A 403 -15.29 -19.01 -6.41
C ARG A 403 -16.55 -19.64 -5.82
N LYS A 404 -16.93 -19.22 -4.63
CA LYS A 404 -18.22 -19.58 -3.99
C LYS A 404 -19.33 -18.71 -4.57
N LYS A 405 -20.41 -19.33 -5.01
CA LYS A 405 -21.60 -18.63 -5.50
C LYS A 405 -22.31 -17.86 -4.42
#